data_ff1c3658a63b7fcecb7af095386572ff
#
_entry.id   ff1c3658a63b7fcecb7af095386572ff
#
_cell.length_a   1.000
_cell.length_b   1.000
_cell.length_c   1.000
_cell.angle_alpha   90.00
_cell.angle_beta   90.00
_cell.angle_gamma   90.00
#
_symmetry.space_group_name_H-M   'P 1'
#
loop_
_entity.id
_entity.type
_entity.pdbx_description
1 polymer ?
#
loop_
_entity_poly.entity_id
_entity_poly.type
_entity_poly.pdbx_seq_one_letter_code
_entity_poly.pdbx_strand_id
1 'polypeptide(L)'
;PLRFAVAVGAILFCVTGLSLRLAAVQLDNTRAHGGGVLLADGNRVVEIPVAPPRGLIFDRAGRVVAKNVATYAVQIRPGDLPLTIRPQVVSTLATMLGQDPAAITIAIDRATGSLWDPVRIANDVDERVTRLITEEHEALPGVEVVIAARRSYPFGPLMSAVVGYTGPIDALEVGTLAADGYTSSDQIGRAGVESTYERQLRGTPGMRQIEVDAKGRTVRDLGIVSLPVPGSDVVLTIDTEAQRHAYDALSWGVKAAGNRQGVVAATDPQNGEM
;
A
#
# COMPACT_ATOMS: atom_id res chain seq x y z
N PRO A 1 -33.07 63.94 -0.89
CA PRO A 1 -33.53 62.65 -1.48
C PRO A 1 -32.41 61.97 -2.32
N LEU A 2 -31.56 62.74 -3.03
CA LEU A 2 -30.56 62.15 -3.93
C LEU A 2 -29.50 61.27 -3.18
N ARG A 3 -29.03 61.73 -2.04
CA ARG A 3 -28.01 61.00 -1.22
C ARG A 3 -28.56 59.66 -0.68
N PHE A 4 -29.84 59.60 -0.35
CA PHE A 4 -30.51 58.37 0.10
C PHE A 4 -30.70 57.40 -1.07
N ALA A 5 -31.08 57.88 -2.26
CA ALA A 5 -31.19 57.04 -3.44
C ALA A 5 -29.84 56.44 -3.87
N VAL A 6 -28.74 57.18 -3.77
CA VAL A 6 -27.39 56.70 -4.05
C VAL A 6 -26.95 55.64 -3.03
N ALA A 7 -27.23 55.85 -1.75
CA ALA A 7 -26.91 54.86 -0.69
C ALA A 7 -27.68 53.53 -0.88
N VAL A 8 -28.97 53.59 -1.19
CA VAL A 8 -29.80 52.43 -1.48
C VAL A 8 -29.33 51.70 -2.75
N GLY A 9 -28.95 52.45 -3.79
CA GLY A 9 -28.37 51.85 -5.00
C GLY A 9 -27.04 51.11 -4.77
N ALA A 10 -26.18 51.71 -3.94
CA ALA A 10 -24.91 51.04 -3.56
C ALA A 10 -25.12 49.78 -2.75
N ILE A 11 -26.06 49.77 -1.80
CA ILE A 11 -26.38 48.60 -1.02
C ILE A 11 -26.98 47.48 -1.92
N LEU A 12 -27.91 47.82 -2.78
CA LEU A 12 -28.49 46.87 -3.75
C LEU A 12 -27.42 46.26 -4.66
N PHE A 13 -26.49 47.09 -5.15
CA PHE A 13 -25.39 46.62 -6.00
C PHE A 13 -24.47 45.65 -5.24
N CYS A 14 -24.10 45.95 -3.98
CA CYS A 14 -23.32 45.06 -3.14
C CYS A 14 -24.01 43.72 -2.83
N VAL A 15 -25.32 43.78 -2.50
CA VAL A 15 -26.11 42.57 -2.22
C VAL A 15 -26.24 41.71 -3.47
N THR A 16 -26.50 42.32 -4.64
CA THR A 16 -26.59 41.60 -5.92
C THR A 16 -25.24 40.98 -6.28
N GLY A 17 -24.14 41.69 -6.13
CA GLY A 17 -22.81 41.19 -6.38
C GLY A 17 -22.42 40.01 -5.42
N LEU A 18 -22.79 40.12 -4.15
CA LEU A 18 -22.58 39.05 -3.19
C LEU A 18 -23.40 37.81 -3.50
N SER A 19 -24.67 37.99 -3.88
CA SER A 19 -25.59 36.91 -4.27
C SER A 19 -25.13 36.21 -5.55
N LEU A 20 -24.66 36.95 -6.56
CA LEU A 20 -24.06 36.38 -7.77
C LEU A 20 -22.79 35.59 -7.50
N ARG A 21 -21.94 36.09 -6.61
CA ARG A 21 -20.72 35.39 -6.21
C ARG A 21 -21.02 34.11 -5.42
N LEU A 22 -22.02 34.16 -4.55
CA LEU A 22 -22.48 32.97 -3.80
C LEU A 22 -23.07 31.92 -4.74
N ALA A 23 -23.89 32.34 -5.72
CA ALA A 23 -24.42 31.44 -6.72
C ALA A 23 -23.33 30.84 -7.62
N ALA A 24 -22.31 31.62 -7.99
CA ALA A 24 -21.15 31.12 -8.75
C ALA A 24 -20.36 30.07 -7.97
N VAL A 25 -20.10 30.30 -6.67
CA VAL A 25 -19.44 29.33 -5.80
C VAL A 25 -20.26 28.05 -5.63
N GLN A 26 -21.58 28.18 -5.50
CA GLN A 26 -22.46 27.00 -5.40
C GLN A 26 -22.50 26.20 -6.70
N LEU A 27 -22.52 26.87 -7.87
CA LEU A 27 -22.52 26.22 -9.19
C LEU A 27 -21.16 25.59 -9.54
N ASP A 28 -20.06 26.21 -9.11
CA ASP A 28 -18.71 25.67 -9.34
C ASP A 28 -18.44 24.45 -8.46
N ASN A 29 -18.94 24.46 -7.24
CA ASN A 29 -18.85 23.32 -6.32
C ASN A 29 -19.64 22.10 -6.82
N THR A 30 -20.73 22.31 -7.58
CA THR A 30 -21.49 21.20 -8.22
C THR A 30 -20.83 20.67 -9.49
N ARG A 31 -19.99 21.45 -10.17
CA ARG A 31 -19.27 21.03 -11.38
C ARG A 31 -17.92 20.38 -11.08
N ALA A 32 -17.25 20.81 -10.04
CA ALA A 32 -15.94 20.27 -9.64
C ALA A 32 -16.03 18.86 -9.01
N HIS A 33 -17.21 18.47 -8.52
CA HIS A 33 -17.44 17.16 -7.89
C HIS A 33 -18.48 16.38 -8.69
N GLY A 34 -18.03 15.74 -9.76
CA GLY A 34 -18.88 14.91 -10.60
C GLY A 34 -19.75 13.96 -9.80
N GLY A 35 -21.05 14.28 -9.67
CA GLY A 35 -22.11 13.34 -9.30
C GLY A 35 -22.19 12.86 -7.85
N GLY A 36 -21.39 13.38 -6.92
CA GLY A 36 -21.50 13.03 -5.49
C GLY A 36 -22.70 13.71 -4.85
N VAL A 37 -23.60 12.95 -4.26
CA VAL A 37 -24.65 13.45 -3.37
C VAL A 37 -24.00 14.31 -2.29
N LEU A 38 -24.28 15.62 -2.28
CA LEU A 38 -23.88 16.52 -1.19
C LEU A 38 -24.54 16.03 0.10
N LEU A 39 -23.77 15.36 0.92
CA LEU A 39 -24.21 14.98 2.24
C LEU A 39 -24.30 16.25 3.10
N ALA A 40 -25.44 16.45 3.76
CA ALA A 40 -25.87 17.72 4.35
C ALA A 40 -25.02 18.23 5.53
N ASP A 41 -23.98 17.50 5.97
CA ASP A 41 -23.21 17.79 7.19
C ASP A 41 -21.69 17.94 6.98
N GLY A 42 -21.23 18.31 5.80
CA GLY A 42 -19.79 18.46 5.53
C GLY A 42 -19.01 17.16 5.42
N ASN A 43 -19.68 16.03 5.45
CA ASN A 43 -19.10 14.72 5.21
C ASN A 43 -18.90 14.49 3.71
N ARG A 44 -17.84 13.79 3.34
CA ARG A 44 -17.57 13.40 1.95
C ARG A 44 -17.32 11.90 1.86
N VAL A 45 -17.70 11.33 0.74
CA VAL A 45 -17.35 9.94 0.42
C VAL A 45 -15.97 9.92 -0.24
N VAL A 46 -15.10 9.07 0.27
CA VAL A 46 -13.75 8.84 -0.24
C VAL A 46 -13.64 7.39 -0.68
N GLU A 47 -13.03 7.18 -1.84
CA GLU A 47 -12.71 5.86 -2.35
C GLU A 47 -11.30 5.45 -1.95
N ILE A 48 -11.19 4.26 -1.35
CA ILE A 48 -9.92 3.67 -0.92
C ILE A 48 -9.67 2.43 -1.77
N PRO A 49 -8.51 2.32 -2.45
CA PRO A 49 -8.17 1.12 -3.20
C PRO A 49 -7.97 -0.07 -2.24
N VAL A 50 -8.51 -1.23 -2.64
CA VAL A 50 -8.32 -2.51 -1.95
C VAL A 50 -7.37 -3.35 -2.78
N ALA A 51 -6.20 -3.66 -2.21
CA ALA A 51 -5.18 -4.43 -2.91
C ALA A 51 -5.69 -5.84 -3.25
N PRO A 52 -5.51 -6.29 -4.50
CA PRO A 52 -5.85 -7.65 -4.91
C PRO A 52 -4.82 -8.66 -4.38
N PRO A 53 -5.20 -9.93 -4.21
CA PRO A 53 -4.25 -11.00 -4.01
C PRO A 53 -3.34 -11.13 -5.23
N ARG A 54 -2.02 -11.13 -5.01
CA ARG A 54 -1.02 -11.31 -6.07
C ARG A 54 -1.06 -12.74 -6.59
N GLY A 55 -0.95 -12.97 -7.90
CA GLY A 55 -0.91 -14.28 -8.53
C GLY A 55 0.23 -15.16 -7.98
N LEU A 56 0.06 -16.46 -8.03
CA LEU A 56 1.05 -17.44 -7.63
C LEU A 56 2.08 -17.67 -8.75
N ILE A 57 3.26 -18.14 -8.39
CA ILE A 57 4.25 -18.58 -9.38
C ILE A 57 4.49 -20.06 -9.13
N PHE A 58 4.40 -20.87 -10.19
CA PHE A 58 4.60 -22.29 -10.17
C PHE A 58 5.80 -22.69 -11.04
N ASP A 59 6.43 -23.79 -10.71
CA ASP A 59 7.36 -24.46 -11.61
C ASP A 59 6.61 -25.31 -12.68
N ARG A 60 7.33 -25.94 -13.60
CA ARG A 60 6.75 -26.78 -14.64
C ARG A 60 5.97 -28.00 -14.12
N ALA A 61 6.28 -28.46 -12.91
CA ALA A 61 5.61 -29.57 -12.24
C ALA A 61 4.43 -29.14 -11.37
N GLY A 62 4.07 -27.83 -11.36
CA GLY A 62 2.99 -27.29 -10.55
C GLY A 62 3.35 -27.05 -9.09
N ARG A 63 4.64 -27.10 -8.71
CA ARG A 63 5.08 -26.76 -7.34
C ARG A 63 5.11 -25.27 -7.15
N VAL A 64 4.60 -24.80 -6.01
CA VAL A 64 4.51 -23.35 -5.71
C VAL A 64 5.89 -22.78 -5.41
N VAL A 65 6.35 -21.87 -6.25
CA VAL A 65 7.64 -21.16 -6.15
C VAL A 65 7.51 -19.81 -5.45
N ALA A 66 6.39 -19.12 -5.64
CA ALA A 66 6.05 -17.91 -4.89
C ALA A 66 4.56 -17.89 -4.53
N LYS A 67 4.27 -17.53 -3.29
CA LYS A 67 2.90 -17.45 -2.74
C LYS A 67 2.72 -16.27 -1.79
N ASN A 68 1.46 -15.94 -1.53
CA ASN A 68 1.11 -14.97 -0.51
C ASN A 68 0.81 -15.70 0.81
N VAL A 69 1.33 -15.18 1.91
CA VAL A 69 1.07 -15.68 3.26
C VAL A 69 0.46 -14.53 4.05
N ALA A 70 -0.64 -14.80 4.74
CA ALA A 70 -1.21 -13.83 5.65
C ALA A 70 -0.23 -13.59 6.80
N THR A 71 -0.04 -12.32 7.13
CA THR A 71 0.81 -11.87 8.22
C THR A 71 0.16 -10.68 8.91
N TYR A 72 0.74 -10.23 10.01
CA TYR A 72 0.29 -9.04 10.69
C TYR A 72 1.19 -7.86 10.37
N ALA A 73 0.58 -6.70 10.30
CA ALA A 73 1.29 -5.45 10.16
C ALA A 73 0.75 -4.45 11.16
N VAL A 74 1.61 -3.55 11.61
CA VAL A 74 1.29 -2.48 12.54
C VAL A 74 1.31 -1.16 11.81
N GLN A 75 0.27 -0.39 12.01
CA GLN A 75 0.12 0.95 11.46
C GLN A 75 -0.32 1.93 12.55
N ILE A 76 0.01 3.20 12.34
CA ILE A 76 -0.43 4.30 13.22
C ILE A 76 -1.27 5.24 12.40
N ARG A 77 -2.40 5.67 12.96
CA ARG A 77 -3.19 6.78 12.44
C ARG A 77 -2.82 8.04 13.23
N PRO A 78 -2.04 8.99 12.64
CA PRO A 78 -1.52 10.13 13.38
C PRO A 78 -2.61 11.02 14.00
N GLY A 79 -3.79 11.10 13.37
CA GLY A 79 -4.93 11.88 13.87
C GLY A 79 -5.54 11.35 15.15
N ASP A 80 -5.39 10.04 15.43
CA ASP A 80 -5.86 9.40 16.65
C ASP A 80 -4.77 9.35 17.74
N LEU A 81 -3.55 9.85 17.45
CA LEU A 81 -2.42 9.87 18.37
C LEU A 81 -2.23 11.27 18.96
N PRO A 82 -2.63 11.52 20.23
CA PRO A 82 -2.45 12.81 20.87
C PRO A 82 -0.98 13.21 20.98
N LEU A 83 -0.64 14.44 20.60
CA LEU A 83 0.73 14.95 20.58
C LEU A 83 1.42 14.88 21.95
N THR A 84 0.65 15.02 23.04
CA THR A 84 1.16 15.01 24.42
C THR A 84 1.72 13.65 24.86
N ILE A 85 1.16 12.56 24.35
CA ILE A 85 1.58 11.19 24.72
C ILE A 85 2.30 10.48 23.57
N ARG A 86 2.42 11.13 22.40
CA ARG A 86 3.08 10.57 21.24
C ARG A 86 4.48 10.01 21.52
N PRO A 87 5.39 10.71 22.26
CA PRO A 87 6.71 10.17 22.56
C PRO A 87 6.64 8.87 23.37
N GLN A 88 5.69 8.77 24.29
CA GLN A 88 5.49 7.58 25.13
C GLN A 88 4.97 6.41 24.30
N VAL A 89 3.94 6.63 23.47
CA VAL A 89 3.38 5.60 22.58
C VAL A 89 4.44 5.09 21.61
N VAL A 90 5.20 5.99 20.98
CA VAL A 90 6.30 5.63 20.07
C VAL A 90 7.37 4.79 20.78
N SER A 91 7.78 5.17 22.01
CA SER A 91 8.76 4.44 22.78
C SER A 91 8.29 3.03 23.16
N THR A 92 7.03 2.92 23.61
CA THR A 92 6.43 1.62 23.96
C THR A 92 6.34 0.72 22.74
N LEU A 93 5.80 1.25 21.63
CA LEU A 93 5.68 0.50 20.38
C LEU A 93 7.04 0.08 19.81
N ALA A 94 8.04 0.96 19.86
CA ALA A 94 9.40 0.68 19.44
C ALA A 94 10.02 -0.49 20.24
N THR A 95 9.79 -0.52 21.56
CA THR A 95 10.24 -1.62 22.42
C THR A 95 9.56 -2.94 22.04
N MET A 96 8.24 -2.93 21.80
CA MET A 96 7.49 -4.13 21.39
C MET A 96 7.92 -4.66 20.02
N LEU A 97 8.21 -3.76 19.09
CA LEU A 97 8.63 -4.11 17.72
C LEU A 97 10.15 -4.36 17.59
N GLY A 98 10.94 -4.06 18.61
CA GLY A 98 12.41 -4.12 18.53
C GLY A 98 12.99 -3.12 17.53
N GLN A 99 12.37 -1.95 17.37
CA GLN A 99 12.77 -0.91 16.43
C GLN A 99 13.29 0.34 17.15
N ASP A 100 14.00 1.20 16.41
CA ASP A 100 14.41 2.51 16.92
C ASP A 100 13.19 3.46 16.98
N PRO A 101 12.90 4.07 18.15
CA PRO A 101 11.85 5.09 18.28
C PRO A 101 11.99 6.24 17.29
N ALA A 102 13.22 6.62 16.94
CA ALA A 102 13.48 7.66 15.96
C ALA A 102 12.99 7.27 14.56
N ALA A 103 13.13 6.01 14.17
CA ALA A 103 12.64 5.50 12.89
C ALA A 103 11.11 5.61 12.78
N ILE A 104 10.39 5.24 13.84
CA ILE A 104 8.93 5.35 13.91
C ILE A 104 8.50 6.83 13.83
N THR A 105 9.16 7.70 14.59
CA THR A 105 8.89 9.15 14.55
C THR A 105 9.06 9.71 13.14
N ILE A 106 10.18 9.38 12.49
CA ILE A 106 10.46 9.81 11.12
C ILE A 106 9.39 9.27 10.14
N ALA A 107 8.96 8.02 10.30
CA ALA A 107 7.92 7.45 9.44
C ALA A 107 6.60 8.23 9.57
N ILE A 108 6.19 8.57 10.79
CA ILE A 108 4.99 9.37 11.04
C ILE A 108 5.13 10.79 10.47
N ASP A 109 6.28 11.45 10.66
CA ASP A 109 6.51 12.83 10.24
C ASP A 109 6.68 13.00 8.73
N ARG A 110 7.15 11.94 8.05
CA ARG A 110 7.28 11.92 6.57
C ARG A 110 6.01 11.50 5.86
N ALA A 111 4.99 11.06 6.59
CA ALA A 111 3.75 10.68 5.97
C ALA A 111 3.12 11.87 5.21
N THR A 112 2.97 11.70 3.91
CA THR A 112 2.33 12.67 3.02
C THR A 112 0.87 12.25 2.87
N GLY A 113 -0.06 13.08 3.33
CA GLY A 113 -1.48 12.78 3.25
C GLY A 113 -2.27 13.39 4.41
N SER A 114 -3.45 12.85 4.65
CA SER A 114 -4.27 13.24 5.78
C SER A 114 -3.68 12.68 7.09
N LEU A 115 -3.82 13.41 8.19
CA LEU A 115 -3.50 12.89 9.54
C LEU A 115 -4.30 11.61 9.89
N TRP A 116 -5.36 11.35 9.14
CA TRP A 116 -6.25 10.20 9.33
C TRP A 116 -5.87 9.00 8.45
N ASP A 117 -4.92 9.19 7.52
CA ASP A 117 -4.38 8.10 6.72
C ASP A 117 -3.44 7.24 7.58
N PRO A 118 -3.60 5.92 7.56
CA PRO A 118 -2.75 5.04 8.33
C PRO A 118 -1.32 5.00 7.79
N VAL A 119 -0.35 5.21 8.66
CA VAL A 119 1.08 5.11 8.36
C VAL A 119 1.58 3.73 8.76
N ARG A 120 2.12 2.98 7.81
CA ARG A 120 2.67 1.65 8.06
C ARG A 120 3.99 1.76 8.82
N ILE A 121 4.06 1.11 9.99
CA ILE A 121 5.24 1.13 10.88
C ILE A 121 6.04 -0.17 10.76
N ALA A 122 5.35 -1.31 10.78
CA ALA A 122 5.99 -2.61 10.69
C ALA A 122 5.18 -3.58 9.85
N ASN A 123 5.87 -4.42 9.09
CA ASN A 123 5.31 -5.55 8.37
C ASN A 123 5.83 -6.84 9.00
N ASP A 124 5.12 -7.95 8.75
CA ASP A 124 5.52 -9.28 9.18
C ASP A 124 5.75 -9.38 10.69
N VAL A 125 4.83 -8.81 11.47
CA VAL A 125 4.91 -8.78 12.92
C VAL A 125 4.51 -10.13 13.49
N ASP A 126 5.29 -10.62 14.45
CA ASP A 126 5.03 -11.89 15.13
C ASP A 126 3.69 -11.85 15.88
N GLU A 127 2.99 -12.99 15.90
CA GLU A 127 1.68 -13.12 16.53
C GLU A 127 1.68 -12.77 18.03
N ARG A 128 2.79 -13.02 18.74
CA ARG A 128 2.92 -12.63 20.15
C ARG A 128 2.93 -11.13 20.32
N VAL A 129 3.71 -10.43 19.48
CA VAL A 129 3.81 -8.96 19.52
C VAL A 129 2.47 -8.36 19.14
N THR A 130 1.81 -8.92 18.12
CA THR A 130 0.47 -8.53 17.70
C THR A 130 -0.53 -8.61 18.85
N ARG A 131 -0.50 -9.72 19.59
CA ARG A 131 -1.38 -9.93 20.76
C ARG A 131 -1.10 -8.90 21.86
N LEU A 132 0.18 -8.66 22.20
CA LEU A 132 0.55 -7.63 23.18
C LEU A 132 0.05 -6.23 22.80
N ILE A 133 0.23 -5.83 21.52
CA ILE A 133 -0.25 -4.55 21.03
C ILE A 133 -1.79 -4.48 21.14
N THR A 134 -2.48 -5.57 20.85
CA THR A 134 -3.95 -5.63 20.92
C THR A 134 -4.44 -5.59 22.38
N GLU A 135 -3.75 -6.23 23.31
CA GLU A 135 -4.06 -6.21 24.74
C GLU A 135 -3.83 -4.82 25.35
N GLU A 136 -2.76 -4.14 24.93
CA GLU A 136 -2.39 -2.80 25.41
C GLU A 136 -2.98 -1.65 24.56
N HIS A 137 -4.01 -1.90 23.75
CA HIS A 137 -4.58 -0.91 22.82
C HIS A 137 -5.01 0.40 23.49
N GLU A 138 -5.46 0.37 24.78
CA GLU A 138 -5.81 1.58 25.52
C GLU A 138 -4.61 2.49 25.80
N ALA A 139 -3.42 1.90 25.97
CA ALA A 139 -2.16 2.63 26.16
C ALA A 139 -1.51 3.05 24.83
N LEU A 140 -2.02 2.55 23.71
CA LEU A 140 -1.48 2.74 22.36
C LEU A 140 -2.52 3.39 21.42
N PRO A 141 -3.07 4.58 21.75
CA PRO A 141 -4.05 5.23 20.90
C PRO A 141 -3.49 5.52 19.50
N GLY A 142 -4.30 5.29 18.48
CA GLY A 142 -3.93 5.45 17.08
C GLY A 142 -3.10 4.30 16.50
N VAL A 143 -2.70 3.32 17.30
CA VAL A 143 -2.00 2.12 16.82
C VAL A 143 -3.04 1.04 16.45
N GLU A 144 -2.89 0.49 15.26
CA GLU A 144 -3.76 -0.57 14.75
C GLU A 144 -2.94 -1.76 14.26
N VAL A 145 -3.43 -2.96 14.52
CA VAL A 145 -2.92 -4.19 13.91
C VAL A 145 -3.86 -4.58 12.77
N VAL A 146 -3.29 -4.81 11.61
CA VAL A 146 -4.04 -5.22 10.41
C VAL A 146 -3.45 -6.48 9.81
N ILE A 147 -4.31 -7.27 9.16
CA ILE A 147 -3.85 -8.40 8.37
C ILE A 147 -3.29 -7.86 7.05
N ALA A 148 -2.09 -8.28 6.72
CA ALA A 148 -1.40 -7.95 5.48
C ALA A 148 -0.95 -9.23 4.76
N ALA A 149 -0.70 -9.13 3.46
CA ALA A 149 -0.12 -10.21 2.69
C ALA A 149 1.40 -10.02 2.59
N ARG A 150 2.16 -11.08 2.88
CA ARG A 150 3.60 -11.14 2.64
C ARG A 150 3.89 -12.11 1.51
N ARG A 151 4.74 -11.71 0.58
CA ARG A 151 5.24 -12.60 -0.45
C ARG A 151 6.22 -13.61 0.15
N SER A 152 6.03 -14.89 -0.11
CA SER A 152 6.84 -15.98 0.41
C SER A 152 7.39 -16.82 -0.73
N TYR A 153 8.67 -17.16 -0.63
CA TYR A 153 9.43 -17.91 -1.63
C TYR A 153 9.94 -19.21 -1.00
N PRO A 154 9.16 -20.32 -1.09
CA PRO A 154 9.48 -21.58 -0.39
C PRO A 154 10.83 -22.17 -0.71
N PHE A 155 11.35 -21.93 -1.92
CA PHE A 155 12.66 -22.44 -2.34
C PHE A 155 13.84 -21.49 -2.06
N GLY A 156 13.56 -20.32 -1.48
CA GLY A 156 14.58 -19.37 -1.01
C GLY A 156 15.68 -19.08 -2.05
N PRO A 157 16.97 -19.22 -1.66
CA PRO A 157 18.10 -18.90 -2.54
C PRO A 157 18.15 -19.68 -3.84
N LEU A 158 17.59 -20.91 -3.86
CA LEU A 158 17.61 -21.78 -5.04
C LEU A 158 16.97 -21.14 -6.27
N MET A 159 15.86 -20.39 -6.05
CA MET A 159 15.10 -19.79 -7.14
C MET A 159 15.25 -18.26 -7.20
N SER A 160 16.03 -17.67 -6.30
CA SER A 160 16.12 -16.20 -6.15
C SER A 160 16.58 -15.47 -7.41
N ALA A 161 17.53 -16.06 -8.16
CA ALA A 161 18.05 -15.46 -9.39
C ALA A 161 17.02 -15.41 -10.53
N VAL A 162 16.04 -16.33 -10.51
CA VAL A 162 14.99 -16.45 -11.53
C VAL A 162 13.75 -15.71 -11.11
N VAL A 163 13.23 -16.04 -9.93
CA VAL A 163 11.95 -15.50 -9.45
C VAL A 163 12.09 -14.03 -9.07
N GLY A 164 13.21 -13.65 -8.51
CA GLY A 164 13.42 -12.31 -7.98
C GLY A 164 12.68 -12.10 -6.66
N TYR A 165 12.25 -10.87 -6.41
CA TYR A 165 11.57 -10.48 -5.17
C TYR A 165 10.67 -9.27 -5.38
N THR A 166 9.75 -9.07 -4.44
CA THR A 166 8.93 -7.86 -4.34
C THR A 166 9.50 -6.92 -3.28
N GLY A 167 9.33 -5.62 -3.47
CA GLY A 167 9.75 -4.61 -2.51
C GLY A 167 8.83 -3.40 -2.50
N PRO A 168 8.94 -2.54 -1.48
CA PRO A 168 8.12 -1.33 -1.36
C PRO A 168 8.39 -0.37 -2.53
N ILE A 169 7.41 0.47 -2.81
CA ILE A 169 7.53 1.54 -3.80
C ILE A 169 8.20 2.73 -3.12
N ASP A 170 9.25 3.25 -3.75
CA ASP A 170 9.95 4.44 -3.23
C ASP A 170 9.12 5.71 -3.45
N ALA A 171 9.31 6.70 -2.57
CA ALA A 171 8.57 7.96 -2.64
C ALA A 171 8.71 8.69 -3.98
N LEU A 172 9.84 8.52 -4.66
CA LEU A 172 10.08 9.10 -6.00
C LEU A 172 9.33 8.35 -7.10
N GLU A 173 9.08 7.06 -6.92
CA GLU A 173 8.37 6.21 -7.90
C GLU A 173 6.85 6.38 -7.82
N VAL A 174 6.33 6.74 -6.62
CA VAL A 174 4.87 6.89 -6.40
C VAL A 174 4.25 7.82 -7.44
N GLY A 175 4.90 8.95 -7.75
CA GLY A 175 4.39 9.92 -8.71
C GLY A 175 4.18 9.35 -10.13
N THR A 176 5.08 8.47 -10.56
CA THR A 176 5.01 7.83 -11.90
C THR A 176 4.07 6.64 -11.91
N LEU A 177 3.99 5.90 -10.81
CA LEU A 177 3.17 4.69 -10.69
C LEU A 177 1.72 4.97 -10.27
N ALA A 178 1.43 6.19 -9.78
CA ALA A 178 0.07 6.59 -9.40
C ALA A 178 -0.92 6.52 -10.57
N ALA A 179 -0.46 6.80 -11.79
CA ALA A 179 -1.29 6.68 -13.01
C ALA A 179 -1.73 5.23 -13.28
N ASP A 180 -0.93 4.25 -12.85
CA ASP A 180 -1.22 2.82 -12.92
C ASP A 180 -1.98 2.32 -11.66
N GLY A 181 -2.41 3.22 -10.78
CA GLY A 181 -3.18 2.92 -9.57
C GLY A 181 -2.37 2.29 -8.45
N TYR A 182 -1.06 2.57 -8.37
CA TYR A 182 -0.24 2.19 -7.22
C TYR A 182 -0.33 3.22 -6.11
N THR A 183 -0.24 2.73 -4.88
CA THR A 183 -0.16 3.54 -3.66
C THR A 183 1.21 3.37 -3.00
N SER A 184 1.57 4.25 -2.10
CA SER A 184 2.83 4.17 -1.34
C SER A 184 2.93 2.94 -0.43
N SER A 185 1.80 2.28 -0.15
CA SER A 185 1.75 1.06 0.67
C SER A 185 1.88 -0.23 -0.15
N ASP A 186 1.86 -0.12 -1.49
CA ASP A 186 1.95 -1.28 -2.36
C ASP A 186 3.38 -1.83 -2.47
N GLN A 187 3.48 -3.07 -2.90
CA GLN A 187 4.73 -3.72 -3.26
C GLN A 187 4.76 -3.99 -4.76
N ILE A 188 5.92 -3.80 -5.37
CA ILE A 188 6.16 -4.04 -6.79
C ILE A 188 7.26 -5.09 -6.96
N GLY A 189 7.22 -5.87 -8.03
CA GLY A 189 8.31 -6.76 -8.41
C GLY A 189 9.58 -5.99 -8.75
N ARG A 190 10.67 -6.29 -8.04
CA ARG A 190 11.95 -5.57 -8.19
C ARG A 190 12.93 -6.26 -9.12
N ALA A 191 12.82 -7.56 -9.28
CA ALA A 191 13.72 -8.35 -10.11
C ALA A 191 13.04 -9.63 -10.63
N GLY A 192 13.65 -10.26 -11.63
CA GLY A 192 13.28 -11.57 -12.16
C GLY A 192 11.84 -11.64 -12.67
N VAL A 193 11.23 -12.82 -12.51
CA VAL A 193 9.84 -13.09 -12.92
C VAL A 193 8.85 -12.14 -12.25
N GLU A 194 9.06 -11.80 -10.97
CA GLU A 194 8.21 -10.87 -10.23
C GLU A 194 8.14 -9.49 -10.91
N SER A 195 9.26 -9.00 -11.43
CA SER A 195 9.31 -7.71 -12.14
C SER A 195 8.81 -7.82 -13.58
N THR A 196 9.22 -8.88 -14.29
CA THR A 196 8.87 -9.06 -15.71
C THR A 196 7.36 -9.27 -15.90
N TYR A 197 6.74 -10.00 -15.00
CA TYR A 197 5.30 -10.33 -15.03
C TYR A 197 4.48 -9.52 -14.02
N GLU A 198 4.99 -8.35 -13.59
CA GLU A 198 4.33 -7.49 -12.61
C GLU A 198 2.86 -7.22 -12.92
N ARG A 199 2.55 -6.85 -14.18
CA ARG A 199 1.17 -6.53 -14.59
C ARG A 199 0.22 -7.71 -14.46
N GLN A 200 0.68 -8.91 -14.78
CA GLN A 200 -0.12 -10.14 -14.68
C GLN A 200 -0.28 -10.56 -13.21
N LEU A 201 0.83 -10.54 -12.47
CA LEU A 201 0.85 -10.99 -11.07
C LEU A 201 0.11 -10.05 -10.12
N ARG A 202 0.12 -8.73 -10.36
CA ARG A 202 -0.47 -7.75 -9.47
C ARG A 202 -1.98 -7.88 -9.34
N GLY A 203 -2.69 -8.13 -10.45
CA GLY A 203 -4.14 -8.06 -10.51
C GLY A 203 -4.67 -6.63 -10.58
N THR A 204 -5.97 -6.47 -10.38
CA THR A 204 -6.65 -5.17 -10.44
C THR A 204 -7.21 -4.79 -9.08
N PRO A 205 -6.86 -3.63 -8.52
CA PRO A 205 -7.39 -3.15 -7.24
C PRO A 205 -8.92 -3.05 -7.26
N GLY A 206 -9.54 -3.43 -6.16
CA GLY A 206 -10.92 -3.10 -5.87
C GLY A 206 -11.05 -1.69 -5.29
N MET A 207 -12.29 -1.26 -5.04
CA MET A 207 -12.60 0.03 -4.42
C MET A 207 -13.55 -0.15 -3.25
N ARG A 208 -13.19 0.46 -2.12
CA ARG A 208 -14.01 0.56 -0.92
C ARG A 208 -14.36 2.02 -0.69
N GLN A 209 -15.59 2.30 -0.35
CA GLN A 209 -16.04 3.65 -0.02
C GLN A 209 -16.13 3.81 1.49
N ILE A 210 -15.63 4.93 1.98
CA ILE A 210 -15.79 5.40 3.36
C ILE A 210 -16.35 6.80 3.35
N GLU A 211 -17.16 7.12 4.35
CA GLU A 211 -17.61 8.46 4.64
C GLU A 211 -16.66 9.10 5.66
N VAL A 212 -16.11 10.27 5.31
CA VAL A 212 -15.21 11.01 6.20
C VAL A 212 -15.79 12.37 6.55
N ASP A 213 -15.53 12.84 7.78
CA ASP A 213 -15.92 14.17 8.22
C ASP A 213 -15.04 15.28 7.61
N ALA A 214 -15.32 16.53 7.92
CA ALA A 214 -14.56 17.69 7.45
C ALA A 214 -13.08 17.67 7.88
N LYS A 215 -12.74 16.89 8.91
CA LYS A 215 -11.36 16.68 9.37
C LYS A 215 -10.67 15.46 8.72
N GLY A 216 -11.41 14.66 7.93
CA GLY A 216 -10.92 13.45 7.28
C GLY A 216 -11.05 12.19 8.14
N ARG A 217 -11.72 12.23 9.30
CA ARG A 217 -11.95 11.04 10.13
C ARG A 217 -13.03 10.17 9.50
N THR A 218 -12.82 8.87 9.46
CA THR A 218 -13.82 7.91 9.00
C THR A 218 -15.01 7.91 9.96
N VAL A 219 -16.17 8.30 9.46
CA VAL A 219 -17.44 8.30 10.18
C VAL A 219 -18.19 6.99 9.97
N ARG A 220 -18.16 6.50 8.71
CA ARG A 220 -18.84 5.28 8.33
C ARG A 220 -18.09 4.56 7.21
N ASP A 221 -18.09 3.25 7.29
CA ASP A 221 -17.67 2.36 6.20
C ASP A 221 -18.89 2.03 5.35
N LEU A 222 -18.85 2.41 4.08
CA LEU A 222 -19.93 2.16 3.11
C LEU A 222 -19.74 0.82 2.39
N GLY A 223 -18.60 0.16 2.61
CA GLY A 223 -18.30 -1.16 2.07
C GLY A 223 -17.57 -1.14 0.73
N ILE A 224 -17.44 -2.34 0.14
CA ILE A 224 -16.73 -2.54 -1.13
C ILE A 224 -17.69 -2.27 -2.27
N VAL A 225 -17.32 -1.33 -3.14
CA VAL A 225 -18.06 -0.96 -4.35
C VAL A 225 -17.61 -1.79 -5.55
N SER A 226 -16.30 -2.07 -5.63
CA SER A 226 -15.72 -2.93 -6.65
C SER A 226 -14.80 -3.95 -5.98
N LEU A 227 -15.04 -5.23 -6.24
CA LEU A 227 -14.19 -6.29 -5.72
C LEU A 227 -12.82 -6.26 -6.39
N PRO A 228 -11.73 -6.52 -5.64
CA PRO A 228 -10.41 -6.71 -6.24
C PRO A 228 -10.38 -7.96 -7.11
N VAL A 229 -9.73 -7.87 -8.27
CA VAL A 229 -9.52 -9.02 -9.16
C VAL A 229 -8.13 -9.57 -8.91
N PRO A 230 -8.01 -10.83 -8.45
CA PRO A 230 -6.71 -11.46 -8.22
C PRO A 230 -5.80 -11.41 -9.45
N GLY A 231 -4.49 -11.33 -9.21
CA GLY A 231 -3.51 -11.48 -10.28
C GLY A 231 -3.54 -12.87 -10.89
N SER A 232 -3.12 -12.96 -12.14
CA SER A 232 -2.98 -14.24 -12.85
C SER A 232 -1.77 -15.00 -12.33
N ASP A 233 -1.91 -16.32 -12.26
CA ASP A 233 -0.79 -17.20 -11.94
C ASP A 233 0.17 -17.33 -13.12
N VAL A 234 1.46 -17.54 -12.80
CA VAL A 234 2.52 -17.75 -13.79
C VAL A 234 3.12 -19.14 -13.60
N VAL A 235 3.20 -19.92 -14.67
CA VAL A 235 3.86 -21.22 -14.70
C VAL A 235 5.17 -21.06 -15.42
N LEU A 236 6.27 -21.42 -14.76
CA LEU A 236 7.62 -21.37 -15.32
C LEU A 236 7.92 -22.66 -16.08
N THR A 237 8.81 -22.59 -17.03
CA THR A 237 9.39 -23.75 -17.71
C THR A 237 10.43 -24.50 -16.86
N ILE A 238 10.89 -23.87 -15.77
CA ILE A 238 11.92 -24.38 -14.87
C ILE A 238 11.38 -25.52 -14.01
N ASP A 239 12.16 -26.58 -13.88
CA ASP A 239 11.96 -27.66 -12.91
C ASP A 239 12.81 -27.40 -11.66
N THR A 240 12.15 -27.28 -10.49
CA THR A 240 12.85 -26.99 -9.23
C THR A 240 13.78 -28.13 -8.77
N GLU A 241 13.57 -29.38 -9.19
CA GLU A 241 14.51 -30.49 -8.91
C GLU A 241 15.76 -30.43 -9.77
N ALA A 242 15.58 -30.20 -11.07
CA ALA A 242 16.69 -29.96 -11.97
C ALA A 242 17.52 -28.74 -11.52
N GLN A 243 16.85 -27.67 -11.10
CA GLN A 243 17.48 -26.47 -10.55
C GLN A 243 18.30 -26.80 -9.28
N ARG A 244 17.80 -27.67 -8.41
CA ARG A 244 18.52 -28.10 -7.20
C ARG A 244 19.79 -28.87 -7.57
N HIS A 245 19.70 -29.82 -8.48
CA HIS A 245 20.89 -30.57 -8.93
C HIS A 245 21.94 -29.66 -9.56
N ALA A 246 21.51 -28.69 -10.37
CA ALA A 246 22.39 -27.68 -10.96
C ALA A 246 23.06 -26.80 -9.89
N TYR A 247 22.30 -26.37 -8.89
CA TYR A 247 22.81 -25.58 -7.77
C TYR A 247 23.83 -26.35 -6.93
N ASP A 248 23.55 -27.64 -6.62
CA ASP A 248 24.45 -28.49 -5.84
C ASP A 248 25.75 -28.75 -6.60
N ALA A 249 25.65 -29.06 -7.90
CA ALA A 249 26.82 -29.25 -8.76
C ALA A 249 27.65 -27.97 -8.86
N LEU A 250 27.01 -26.81 -9.04
CA LEU A 250 27.69 -25.51 -9.08
C LEU A 250 28.39 -25.21 -7.74
N SER A 251 27.70 -25.43 -6.62
CA SER A 251 28.25 -25.21 -5.28
C SER A 251 29.48 -26.06 -5.02
N TRP A 252 29.47 -27.33 -5.45
CA TRP A 252 30.63 -28.21 -5.37
C TRP A 252 31.77 -27.72 -6.28
N GLY A 253 31.48 -27.38 -7.55
CA GLY A 253 32.49 -26.93 -8.50
C GLY A 253 33.17 -25.62 -8.09
N VAL A 254 32.40 -24.65 -7.59
CA VAL A 254 32.93 -23.37 -7.08
C VAL A 254 33.87 -23.58 -5.91
N LYS A 255 33.50 -24.45 -4.96
CA LYS A 255 34.35 -24.80 -3.81
C LYS A 255 35.62 -25.54 -4.25
N ALA A 256 35.50 -26.53 -5.15
CA ALA A 256 36.63 -27.31 -5.66
C ALA A 256 37.63 -26.42 -6.40
N ALA A 257 37.16 -25.43 -7.14
CA ALA A 257 38.00 -24.48 -7.88
C ALA A 257 38.56 -23.35 -7.00
N GLY A 258 38.20 -23.27 -5.71
CA GLY A 258 38.60 -22.18 -4.81
C GLY A 258 38.01 -20.82 -5.18
N ASN A 259 36.96 -20.78 -5.99
CA ASN A 259 36.29 -19.58 -6.44
C ASN A 259 35.20 -19.14 -5.44
N ARG A 260 34.74 -17.89 -5.59
CA ARG A 260 33.63 -17.33 -4.78
C ARG A 260 32.31 -17.29 -5.52
N GLN A 261 32.33 -17.39 -6.83
CA GLN A 261 31.17 -17.22 -7.70
C GLN A 261 31.23 -18.19 -8.86
N GLY A 262 30.06 -18.56 -9.34
CA GLY A 262 29.89 -19.38 -10.55
C GLY A 262 28.46 -19.24 -11.06
N VAL A 263 28.26 -19.58 -12.31
CA VAL A 263 26.96 -19.62 -12.98
C VAL A 263 26.83 -20.94 -13.72
N VAL A 264 25.64 -21.53 -13.64
CA VAL A 264 25.24 -22.67 -14.46
C VAL A 264 23.90 -22.35 -15.09
N ALA A 265 23.77 -22.61 -16.38
CA ALA A 265 22.53 -22.51 -17.12
C ALA A 265 22.36 -23.78 -17.95
N ALA A 266 21.18 -24.37 -17.89
CA ALA A 266 20.81 -25.51 -18.72
C ALA A 266 19.58 -25.15 -19.55
N THR A 267 19.64 -25.38 -20.86
CA THR A 267 18.50 -25.10 -21.77
C THR A 267 18.19 -26.32 -22.59
N ASP A 268 16.91 -26.54 -22.89
CA ASP A 268 16.49 -27.54 -23.86
C ASP A 268 16.86 -27.05 -25.27
N PRO A 269 17.71 -27.76 -26.01
CA PRO A 269 18.12 -27.33 -27.34
C PRO A 269 17.01 -27.39 -28.39
N GLN A 270 15.90 -28.06 -28.11
CA GLN A 270 14.80 -28.23 -29.06
C GLN A 270 13.84 -27.02 -29.05
N ASN A 271 13.60 -26.42 -27.89
CA ASN A 271 12.61 -25.35 -27.71
C ASN A 271 13.17 -24.10 -27.03
N GLY A 272 14.39 -24.15 -26.51
CA GLY A 272 15.04 -23.02 -25.79
C GLY A 272 14.56 -22.80 -24.36
N GLU A 273 13.73 -23.66 -23.81
CA GLU A 273 13.29 -23.59 -22.41
C GLU A 273 14.47 -23.83 -21.45
N MET A 274 14.47 -23.12 -20.31
CA MET A 274 15.40 -23.34 -19.21
C MET A 274 14.81 -24.26 -18.16
#